data_dad70618438983878da0cfc6d2756b88
#
_entry.id   dad70618438983878da0cfc6d2756b88
#
_cell.length_a   1.000
_cell.length_b   1.000
_cell.length_c   1.000
_cell.angle_alpha   90.00
_cell.angle_beta   90.00
_cell.angle_gamma   90.00
#
_symmetry.space_group_name_H-M   'P 1'
#
loop_
_entity.id
_entity.type
_entity.pdbx_description
1 polymer ?
#
loop_
_entity_poly.entity_id
_entity_poly.type
_entity_poly.pdbx_seq_one_letter_code
_entity_poly.pdbx_strand_id
1 'polypeptide(L)'
;MDIQDFLDQGEGKEEDKVAAWNLFQQAYELQMKGQLEEAVDLYKQSIDTFPTAEAHTFLGWAYSFMGQLHEAIEECHRAIRQDPEFGNPYNDIGAYLIELNQLEDAIPWLEKAMKAKRYENPAFPHMNIGRVHERKGEWDQAVDSYKKSLALNPEYKTAKQALMRILTLMN
;
A
#
# COMPACT_ATOMS: atom_id res chain seq x y z
N MET A 1 8.89 9.81 1.24
CA MET A 1 10.04 9.09 1.83
C MET A 1 11.30 9.82 1.40
N ASP A 2 12.14 10.16 2.32
CA ASP A 2 13.44 10.74 2.01
C ASP A 2 14.57 9.70 2.17
N ILE A 3 15.78 10.06 1.74
CA ILE A 3 16.94 9.16 1.82
C ILE A 3 17.28 8.81 3.26
N GLN A 4 17.06 9.72 4.23
CA GLN A 4 17.41 9.50 5.62
C GLN A 4 16.56 8.39 6.24
N ASP A 5 15.25 8.38 5.96
CA ASP A 5 14.35 7.29 6.38
C ASP A 5 14.81 5.92 5.86
N PHE A 6 15.40 5.89 4.66
CA PHE A 6 15.92 4.67 4.06
C PHE A 6 17.27 4.26 4.68
N LEU A 7 18.15 5.21 4.92
CA LEU A 7 19.49 4.97 5.48
C LEU A 7 19.44 4.54 6.97
N ASP A 8 18.45 5.00 7.72
CA ASP A 8 18.27 4.66 9.12
C ASP A 8 17.75 3.23 9.36
N GLN A 9 17.42 2.50 8.30
CA GLN A 9 16.93 1.12 8.40
C GLN A 9 18.09 0.13 8.56
N GLY A 10 17.93 -0.78 9.54
CA GLY A 10 18.76 -1.98 9.70
C GLY A 10 20.25 -1.73 9.88
N GLU A 11 20.98 -2.79 10.16
CA GLU A 11 22.45 -2.80 10.20
C GLU A 11 23.00 -3.15 8.82
N GLY A 12 23.92 -2.35 8.28
CA GLY A 12 24.55 -2.55 6.98
C GLY A 12 25.57 -1.48 6.67
N LYS A 13 26.37 -1.71 5.63
CA LYS A 13 27.35 -0.71 5.18
C LYS A 13 26.63 0.45 4.54
N GLU A 14 27.06 1.65 4.84
CA GLU A 14 26.50 2.89 4.28
C GLU A 14 26.55 2.89 2.74
N GLU A 15 27.62 2.35 2.16
CA GLU A 15 27.78 2.24 0.70
C GLU A 15 26.69 1.36 0.07
N ASP A 16 26.33 0.24 0.71
CA ASP A 16 25.29 -0.68 0.23
C ASP A 16 23.90 -0.01 0.35
N LYS A 17 23.65 0.70 1.43
CA LYS A 17 22.41 1.45 1.63
C LYS A 17 22.21 2.55 0.57
N VAL A 18 23.27 3.33 0.30
CA VAL A 18 23.24 4.37 -0.74
C VAL A 18 23.05 3.76 -2.13
N ALA A 19 23.73 2.64 -2.43
CA ALA A 19 23.57 1.95 -3.70
C ALA A 19 22.14 1.42 -3.87
N ALA A 20 21.58 0.77 -2.85
CA ALA A 20 20.20 0.29 -2.85
C ALA A 20 19.19 1.44 -3.02
N TRP A 21 19.39 2.56 -2.33
CA TRP A 21 18.56 3.76 -2.50
C TRP A 21 18.55 4.27 -3.93
N ASN A 22 19.71 4.36 -4.58
CA ASN A 22 19.81 4.82 -5.97
C ASN A 22 19.07 3.90 -6.93
N LEU A 23 19.17 2.58 -6.74
CA LEU A 23 18.42 1.59 -7.52
C LEU A 23 16.91 1.71 -7.29
N PHE A 24 16.51 1.88 -6.04
CA PHE A 24 15.11 2.11 -5.67
C PHE A 24 14.53 3.36 -6.36
N GLN A 25 15.26 4.48 -6.36
CA GLN A 25 14.81 5.71 -6.99
C GLN A 25 14.64 5.55 -8.51
N GLN A 26 15.59 4.90 -9.17
CA GLN A 26 15.49 4.61 -10.60
C GLN A 26 14.29 3.69 -10.89
N ALA A 27 14.07 2.66 -10.07
CA ALA A 27 12.90 1.78 -10.17
C ALA A 27 11.59 2.58 -10.05
N TYR A 28 11.51 3.47 -9.07
CA TYR A 28 10.33 4.33 -8.87
C TYR A 28 10.06 5.23 -10.07
N GLU A 29 11.10 5.84 -10.64
CA GLU A 29 10.95 6.66 -11.87
C GLU A 29 10.43 5.85 -13.06
N LEU A 30 10.93 4.62 -13.25
CA LEU A 30 10.46 3.73 -14.31
C LEU A 30 9.00 3.32 -14.08
N GLN A 31 8.64 2.98 -12.85
CA GLN A 31 7.26 2.67 -12.48
C GLN A 31 6.31 3.83 -12.78
N MET A 32 6.71 5.07 -12.46
CA MET A 32 5.90 6.26 -12.77
C MET A 32 5.75 6.52 -14.28
N LYS A 33 6.68 6.04 -15.10
CA LYS A 33 6.60 6.06 -16.57
C LYS A 33 5.84 4.86 -17.15
N GLY A 34 5.39 3.91 -16.31
CA GLY A 34 4.69 2.69 -16.73
C GLY A 34 5.62 1.59 -17.26
N GLN A 35 6.94 1.73 -17.08
CA GLN A 35 7.93 0.72 -17.46
C GLN A 35 8.10 -0.29 -16.31
N LEU A 36 7.07 -1.14 -16.15
CA LEU A 36 6.90 -1.95 -14.95
C LEU A 36 7.91 -3.09 -14.85
N GLU A 37 8.25 -3.74 -15.96
CA GLU A 37 9.19 -4.85 -15.99
C GLU A 37 10.59 -4.38 -15.57
N GLU A 38 11.07 -3.27 -16.14
CA GLU A 38 12.35 -2.66 -15.80
C GLU A 38 12.38 -2.16 -14.34
N ALA A 39 11.25 -1.60 -13.87
CA ALA A 39 11.12 -1.19 -12.47
C ALA A 39 11.23 -2.37 -11.51
N VAL A 40 10.58 -3.49 -11.81
CA VAL A 40 10.67 -4.74 -11.03
C VAL A 40 12.11 -5.23 -10.93
N ASP A 41 12.86 -5.22 -12.04
CA ASP A 41 14.25 -5.65 -12.04
C ASP A 41 15.14 -4.75 -11.16
N LEU A 42 14.93 -3.44 -11.18
CA LEU A 42 15.68 -2.50 -10.34
C LEU A 42 15.27 -2.58 -8.85
N TYR A 43 13.98 -2.78 -8.54
CA TYR A 43 13.56 -3.02 -7.15
C TYR A 43 14.21 -4.30 -6.59
N LYS A 44 14.28 -5.37 -7.36
CA LYS A 44 14.97 -6.61 -6.97
C LYS A 44 16.46 -6.37 -6.71
N GLN A 45 17.13 -5.65 -7.59
CA GLN A 45 18.54 -5.29 -7.38
C GLN A 45 18.74 -4.42 -6.12
N SER A 46 17.82 -3.48 -5.86
CA SER A 46 17.83 -2.70 -4.61
C SER A 46 17.72 -3.62 -3.38
N ILE A 47 16.76 -4.55 -3.40
CA ILE A 47 16.54 -5.52 -2.32
C ILE A 47 17.72 -6.44 -2.12
N ASP A 48 18.34 -6.92 -3.20
CA ASP A 48 19.52 -7.79 -3.16
C ASP A 48 20.75 -7.05 -2.59
N THR A 49 20.82 -5.74 -2.82
CA THR A 49 21.92 -4.89 -2.32
C THR A 49 21.69 -4.54 -0.84
N PHE A 50 20.52 -4.06 -0.48
CA PHE A 50 20.12 -3.80 0.90
C PHE A 50 18.59 -3.89 1.03
N PRO A 51 18.04 -4.95 1.66
CA PRO A 51 16.61 -5.15 1.75
C PRO A 51 15.96 -4.16 2.73
N THR A 52 14.88 -3.49 2.28
CA THR A 52 14.09 -2.57 3.09
C THR A 52 12.59 -2.86 2.96
N ALA A 53 11.82 -2.47 3.96
CA ALA A 53 10.36 -2.61 3.92
C ALA A 53 9.75 -1.82 2.76
N GLU A 54 10.29 -0.65 2.45
CA GLU A 54 9.86 0.19 1.33
C GLU A 54 10.13 -0.48 -0.02
N ALA A 55 11.34 -1.01 -0.24
CA ALA A 55 11.68 -1.64 -1.52
C ALA A 55 10.76 -2.84 -1.80
N HIS A 56 10.48 -3.67 -0.80
CA HIS A 56 9.51 -4.76 -0.91
C HIS A 56 8.10 -4.24 -1.18
N THR A 57 7.66 -3.18 -0.49
CA THR A 57 6.32 -2.60 -0.68
C THR A 57 6.13 -2.05 -2.10
N PHE A 58 7.13 -1.34 -2.62
CA PHE A 58 7.07 -0.77 -3.97
C PHE A 58 7.21 -1.84 -5.06
N LEU A 59 8.00 -2.89 -4.82
CA LEU A 59 8.01 -4.07 -5.71
C LEU A 59 6.62 -4.73 -5.75
N GLY A 60 5.98 -4.90 -4.59
CA GLY A 60 4.59 -5.37 -4.51
C GLY A 60 3.64 -4.47 -5.29
N TRP A 61 3.83 -3.16 -5.22
CA TRP A 61 3.03 -2.20 -5.98
C TRP A 61 3.23 -2.35 -7.49
N ALA A 62 4.48 -2.50 -7.96
CA ALA A 62 4.76 -2.78 -9.36
C ALA A 62 4.08 -4.08 -9.84
N TYR A 63 4.16 -5.16 -9.07
CA TYR A 63 3.45 -6.40 -9.37
C TYR A 63 1.92 -6.22 -9.44
N SER A 64 1.34 -5.42 -8.57
CA SER A 64 -0.11 -5.17 -8.59
C SER A 64 -0.56 -4.46 -9.88
N PHE A 65 0.23 -3.52 -10.38
CA PHE A 65 -0.04 -2.88 -11.69
C PHE A 65 0.09 -3.85 -12.87
N MET A 66 0.90 -4.90 -12.73
CA MET A 66 1.00 -5.99 -13.70
C MET A 66 -0.11 -7.05 -13.54
N GLY A 67 -1.02 -6.88 -12.56
CA GLY A 67 -2.07 -7.85 -12.25
C GLY A 67 -1.60 -9.08 -11.47
N GLN A 68 -0.35 -9.10 -11.02
CA GLN A 68 0.28 -10.19 -10.26
C GLN A 68 0.00 -9.99 -8.76
N LEU A 69 -1.29 -10.12 -8.36
CA LEU A 69 -1.73 -9.77 -7.01
C LEU A 69 -1.18 -10.71 -5.93
N HIS A 70 -0.94 -11.97 -6.24
CA HIS A 70 -0.37 -12.92 -5.28
C HIS A 70 1.09 -12.60 -4.99
N GLU A 71 1.87 -12.30 -6.02
CA GLU A 71 3.27 -11.84 -5.89
C GLU A 71 3.34 -10.52 -5.13
N ALA A 72 2.40 -9.61 -5.39
CA ALA A 72 2.30 -8.35 -4.65
C ALA A 72 2.07 -8.57 -3.14
N ILE A 73 1.19 -9.50 -2.76
CA ILE A 73 0.92 -9.87 -1.37
C ILE A 73 2.17 -10.49 -0.73
N GLU A 74 2.89 -11.37 -1.44
CA GLU A 74 4.13 -11.97 -0.94
C GLU A 74 5.20 -10.91 -0.63
N GLU A 75 5.36 -9.91 -1.49
CA GLU A 75 6.29 -8.82 -1.24
C GLU A 75 5.86 -7.96 -0.05
N CYS A 76 4.56 -7.68 0.11
CA CYS A 76 4.05 -7.02 1.32
C CYS A 76 4.35 -7.83 2.61
N HIS A 77 4.24 -9.15 2.57
CA HIS A 77 4.64 -9.99 3.70
C HIS A 77 6.14 -9.91 3.99
N ARG A 78 7.00 -9.77 2.97
CA ARG A 78 8.43 -9.54 3.15
C ARG A 78 8.69 -8.16 3.77
N ALA A 79 7.99 -7.13 3.32
CA ALA A 79 8.05 -5.79 3.89
C ALA A 79 7.70 -5.79 5.40
N ILE A 80 6.62 -6.48 5.79
CA ILE A 80 6.19 -6.61 7.19
C ILE A 80 7.23 -7.34 8.04
N ARG A 81 7.97 -8.32 7.49
CA ARG A 81 9.05 -8.98 8.21
C ARG A 81 10.26 -8.06 8.42
N GLN A 82 10.53 -7.15 7.49
CA GLN A 82 11.59 -6.14 7.62
C GLN A 82 11.23 -5.07 8.66
N ASP A 83 10.00 -4.55 8.59
CA ASP A 83 9.49 -3.56 9.54
C ASP A 83 8.00 -3.80 9.85
N PRO A 84 7.71 -4.46 10.99
CA PRO A 84 6.32 -4.70 11.40
C PRO A 84 5.53 -3.42 11.76
N GLU A 85 6.20 -2.29 11.99
CA GLU A 85 5.55 -1.02 12.31
C GLU A 85 5.22 -0.19 11.07
N PHE A 86 5.67 -0.61 9.88
CA PHE A 86 5.37 0.05 8.62
C PHE A 86 3.96 -0.31 8.13
N GLY A 87 3.06 0.69 8.06
CA GLY A 87 1.63 0.48 7.82
C GLY A 87 1.25 0.24 6.36
N ASN A 88 2.05 0.72 5.41
CA ASN A 88 1.75 0.64 3.98
C ASN A 88 1.48 -0.80 3.50
N PRO A 89 2.36 -1.79 3.75
CA PRO A 89 2.13 -3.15 3.25
C PRO A 89 0.88 -3.81 3.82
N TYR A 90 0.46 -3.47 5.04
CA TYR A 90 -0.80 -3.97 5.60
C TYR A 90 -2.02 -3.43 4.83
N ASN A 91 -2.04 -2.12 4.52
CA ASN A 91 -3.10 -1.52 3.71
C ASN A 91 -3.12 -2.11 2.30
N ASP A 92 -1.96 -2.34 1.71
CA ASP A 92 -1.82 -2.85 0.35
C ASP A 92 -2.29 -4.30 0.25
N ILE A 93 -1.96 -5.17 1.22
CA ILE A 93 -2.54 -6.52 1.31
C ILE A 93 -4.07 -6.43 1.35
N GLY A 94 -4.64 -5.56 2.20
CA GLY A 94 -6.08 -5.35 2.26
C GLY A 94 -6.67 -4.95 0.91
N ALA A 95 -6.03 -4.01 0.20
CA ALA A 95 -6.45 -3.57 -1.12
C ALA A 95 -6.38 -4.70 -2.16
N TYR A 96 -5.31 -5.51 -2.17
CA TYR A 96 -5.15 -6.63 -3.10
C TYR A 96 -6.15 -7.76 -2.83
N LEU A 97 -6.44 -8.05 -1.56
CA LEU A 97 -7.48 -9.01 -1.19
C LEU A 97 -8.87 -8.56 -1.66
N ILE A 98 -9.16 -7.25 -1.61
CA ILE A 98 -10.40 -6.72 -2.19
C ILE A 98 -10.45 -6.97 -3.71
N GLU A 99 -9.36 -6.77 -4.44
CA GLU A 99 -9.31 -7.05 -5.88
C GLU A 99 -9.50 -8.55 -6.18
N LEU A 100 -8.95 -9.43 -5.34
CA LEU A 100 -9.14 -10.88 -5.40
C LEU A 100 -10.54 -11.32 -4.93
N ASN A 101 -11.42 -10.40 -4.54
CA ASN A 101 -12.75 -10.66 -3.97
C ASN A 101 -12.73 -11.47 -2.65
N GLN A 102 -11.63 -11.40 -1.91
CA GLN A 102 -11.46 -11.98 -0.57
C GLN A 102 -11.79 -10.92 0.49
N LEU A 103 -13.06 -10.53 0.53
CA LEU A 103 -13.53 -9.33 1.22
C LEU A 103 -13.38 -9.43 2.75
N GLU A 104 -13.72 -10.58 3.33
CA GLU A 104 -13.62 -10.83 4.76
C GLU A 104 -12.17 -10.84 5.23
N ASP A 105 -11.27 -11.38 4.43
CA ASP A 105 -9.84 -11.48 4.75
C ASP A 105 -9.13 -10.11 4.67
N ALA A 106 -9.68 -9.16 3.92
CA ALA A 106 -9.11 -7.82 3.77
C ALA A 106 -9.21 -6.98 5.04
N ILE A 107 -10.32 -7.08 5.79
CA ILE A 107 -10.61 -6.21 6.94
C ILE A 107 -9.53 -6.29 8.04
N PRO A 108 -9.10 -7.48 8.51
CA PRO A 108 -8.06 -7.57 9.54
C PRO A 108 -6.73 -6.91 9.13
N TRP A 109 -6.37 -6.94 7.85
CA TRP A 109 -5.16 -6.29 7.35
C TRP A 109 -5.28 -4.76 7.37
N LEU A 110 -6.43 -4.23 6.94
CA LEU A 110 -6.72 -2.80 6.99
C LEU A 110 -6.74 -2.27 8.43
N GLU A 111 -7.28 -3.05 9.37
CA GLU A 111 -7.23 -2.71 10.80
C GLU A 111 -5.81 -2.71 11.38
N LYS A 112 -4.93 -3.62 10.92
CA LYS A 112 -3.51 -3.60 11.29
C LYS A 112 -2.81 -2.36 10.75
N ALA A 113 -3.09 -1.96 9.51
CA ALA A 113 -2.55 -0.72 8.94
C ALA A 113 -2.88 0.50 9.81
N MET A 114 -4.12 0.61 10.30
CA MET A 114 -4.53 1.71 11.18
C MET A 114 -3.83 1.74 12.55
N LYS A 115 -3.27 0.61 12.99
CA LYS A 115 -2.58 0.47 14.28
C LYS A 115 -1.06 0.61 14.15
N ALA A 116 -0.54 0.57 12.93
CA ALA A 116 0.90 0.66 12.66
C ALA A 116 1.42 2.05 13.05
N LYS A 117 2.58 2.10 13.71
CA LYS A 117 3.14 3.37 14.22
C LYS A 117 3.70 4.24 13.09
N ARG A 118 4.23 3.61 12.05
CA ARG A 118 4.82 4.27 10.89
C ARG A 118 3.85 4.19 9.70
N TYR A 119 2.75 4.96 9.80
CA TYR A 119 1.74 5.04 8.73
C TYR A 119 1.19 6.46 8.59
N GLU A 120 1.50 7.10 7.46
CA GLU A 120 1.17 8.51 7.24
C GLU A 120 -0.24 8.75 6.68
N ASN A 121 -0.90 7.70 6.18
CA ASN A 121 -2.15 7.82 5.45
C ASN A 121 -3.33 7.04 6.07
N PRO A 122 -3.74 7.35 7.30
CA PRO A 122 -4.79 6.61 8.01
C PRO A 122 -6.17 6.69 7.32
N ALA A 123 -6.35 7.59 6.36
CA ALA A 123 -7.57 7.68 5.56
C ALA A 123 -7.75 6.50 4.60
N PHE A 124 -6.65 5.90 4.10
CA PHE A 124 -6.71 4.84 3.09
C PHE A 124 -7.35 3.54 3.59
N PRO A 125 -7.01 3.00 4.77
CA PRO A 125 -7.69 1.81 5.29
C PRO A 125 -9.21 2.01 5.44
N HIS A 126 -9.66 3.17 5.92
CA HIS A 126 -11.08 3.48 6.01
C HIS A 126 -11.76 3.51 4.64
N MET A 127 -11.09 4.08 3.63
CA MET A 127 -11.58 4.04 2.25
C MET A 127 -11.72 2.58 1.76
N ASN A 128 -10.71 1.74 2.01
CA ASN A 128 -10.72 0.34 1.59
C ASN A 128 -11.78 -0.49 2.34
N ILE A 129 -11.98 -0.26 3.65
CA ILE A 129 -13.09 -0.87 4.41
C ILE A 129 -14.44 -0.46 3.82
N GLY A 130 -14.59 0.80 3.41
CA GLY A 130 -15.78 1.26 2.70
C GLY A 130 -16.02 0.47 1.40
N ARG A 131 -14.96 0.20 0.62
CA ARG A 131 -15.04 -0.65 -0.59
C ARG A 131 -15.45 -2.09 -0.27
N VAL A 132 -14.99 -2.65 0.84
CA VAL A 132 -15.43 -3.98 1.28
C VAL A 132 -16.93 -3.98 1.55
N HIS A 133 -17.43 -3.05 2.36
CA HIS A 133 -18.86 -2.94 2.68
C HIS A 133 -19.70 -2.67 1.42
N GLU A 134 -19.23 -1.81 0.52
CA GLU A 134 -19.90 -1.54 -0.74
C GLU A 134 -20.04 -2.81 -1.60
N ARG A 135 -18.96 -3.61 -1.76
CA ARG A 135 -19.01 -4.88 -2.51
C ARG A 135 -19.93 -5.92 -1.86
N LYS A 136 -20.15 -5.84 -0.56
CA LYS A 136 -21.07 -6.70 0.19
C LYS A 136 -22.52 -6.21 0.16
N GLY A 137 -22.77 -5.00 -0.37
CA GLY A 137 -24.09 -4.36 -0.35
C GLY A 137 -24.47 -3.79 1.02
N GLU A 138 -23.51 -3.63 1.90
CA GLU A 138 -23.67 -3.08 3.26
C GLU A 138 -23.54 -1.55 3.20
N TRP A 139 -24.55 -0.89 2.61
CA TRP A 139 -24.46 0.51 2.19
C TRP A 139 -24.24 1.49 3.34
N ASP A 140 -24.90 1.30 4.47
CA ASP A 140 -24.75 2.20 5.64
C ASP A 140 -23.32 2.11 6.20
N GLN A 141 -22.74 0.89 6.32
CA GLN A 141 -21.38 0.71 6.78
C GLN A 141 -20.36 1.28 5.78
N ALA A 142 -20.65 1.18 4.47
CA ALA A 142 -19.81 1.79 3.45
C ALA A 142 -19.80 3.32 3.57
N VAL A 143 -20.98 3.94 3.74
CA VAL A 143 -21.11 5.39 3.96
C VAL A 143 -20.34 5.84 5.20
N ASP A 144 -20.46 5.11 6.32
CA ASP A 144 -19.75 5.43 7.56
C ASP A 144 -18.23 5.35 7.37
N SER A 145 -17.76 4.33 6.67
CA SER A 145 -16.32 4.13 6.41
C SER A 145 -15.76 5.24 5.51
N TYR A 146 -16.47 5.63 4.45
CA TYR A 146 -16.06 6.74 3.60
C TYR A 146 -16.07 8.08 4.33
N LYS A 147 -17.06 8.32 5.21
CA LYS A 147 -17.07 9.52 6.07
C LYS A 147 -15.87 9.55 7.02
N LYS A 148 -15.48 8.41 7.63
CA LYS A 148 -14.29 8.33 8.47
C LYS A 148 -13.02 8.63 7.68
N SER A 149 -12.90 8.10 6.47
CA SER A 149 -11.80 8.41 5.55
C SER A 149 -11.71 9.91 5.27
N LEU A 150 -12.85 10.56 4.97
CA LEU A 150 -12.92 11.99 4.68
C LEU A 150 -12.72 12.88 5.93
N ALA A 151 -13.06 12.40 7.11
CA ALA A 151 -12.75 13.10 8.36
C ALA A 151 -11.23 13.19 8.60
N LEU A 152 -10.47 12.16 8.18
CA LEU A 152 -9.01 12.12 8.27
C LEU A 152 -8.33 12.88 7.12
N ASN A 153 -8.90 12.82 5.92
CA ASN A 153 -8.40 13.54 4.74
C ASN A 153 -9.58 14.11 3.93
N PRO A 154 -10.03 15.36 4.19
CA PRO A 154 -11.15 15.97 3.49
C PRO A 154 -10.95 16.13 1.98
N GLU A 155 -9.69 16.17 1.51
CA GLU A 155 -9.35 16.33 0.09
C GLU A 155 -9.20 14.99 -0.65
N TYR A 156 -9.48 13.85 0.02
CA TYR A 156 -9.35 12.54 -0.60
C TYR A 156 -10.46 12.31 -1.67
N LYS A 157 -10.15 12.67 -2.89
CA LYS A 157 -11.10 12.68 -4.02
C LYS A 157 -11.79 11.34 -4.22
N THR A 158 -11.06 10.23 -4.12
CA THR A 158 -11.62 8.87 -4.32
C THR A 158 -12.70 8.55 -3.28
N ALA A 159 -12.46 8.85 -2.00
CA ALA A 159 -13.45 8.62 -0.94
C ALA A 159 -14.68 9.53 -1.13
N LYS A 160 -14.47 10.77 -1.56
CA LYS A 160 -15.56 11.73 -1.84
C LYS A 160 -16.45 11.24 -2.99
N GLN A 161 -15.85 10.78 -4.08
CA GLN A 161 -16.58 10.21 -5.23
C GLN A 161 -17.34 8.94 -4.85
N ALA A 162 -16.72 8.03 -4.09
CA ALA A 162 -17.37 6.82 -3.62
C ALA A 162 -18.57 7.12 -2.72
N LEU A 163 -18.42 8.02 -1.76
CA LEU A 163 -19.51 8.45 -0.88
C LEU A 163 -20.67 9.06 -1.69
N MET A 164 -20.38 9.98 -2.61
CA MET A 164 -21.42 10.60 -3.45
C MET A 164 -22.16 9.57 -4.30
N ARG A 165 -21.44 8.61 -4.91
CA ARG A 165 -22.04 7.54 -5.70
C ARG A 165 -23.03 6.72 -4.87
N ILE A 166 -22.65 6.29 -3.66
CA ILE A 166 -23.54 5.49 -2.80
C ILE A 166 -24.76 6.29 -2.38
N LEU A 167 -24.60 7.53 -1.92
CA LEU A 167 -25.72 8.36 -1.51
C LEU A 167 -26.72 8.59 -2.66
N THR A 168 -26.26 8.61 -3.90
CA THR A 168 -27.16 8.71 -5.08
C THR A 168 -27.93 7.41 -5.32
N LEU A 169 -27.33 6.26 -5.00
CA LEU A 169 -28.00 4.94 -5.17
C LEU A 169 -29.01 4.65 -4.06
N MET A 170 -28.87 5.27 -2.89
CA MET A 170 -29.76 5.08 -1.73
C MET A 170 -31.01 5.98 -1.77
N ASN A 171 -31.05 7.02 -2.63
CA ASN A 171 -32.18 7.92 -2.83
C ASN A 171 -33.05 7.49 -4.01
#